data_6627de8b21da596177d98248155c5a21
#
_entry.id   6627de8b21da596177d98248155c5a21
#
_cell.length_a   1.000
_cell.length_b   1.000
_cell.length_c   1.000
_cell.angle_alpha   90.00
_cell.angle_beta   90.00
_cell.angle_gamma   90.00
#
_symmetry.space_group_name_H-M   'P 1'
#
loop_
_entity.id
_entity.type
_entity.pdbx_description
1 polymer ?
#
loop_
_entity_poly.entity_id
_entity_poly.type
_entity_poly.pdbx_seq_one_letter_code
_entity_poly.pdbx_strand_id
1 'polypeptide(L)'
;MKSILLQLSILFFFLTCTSISLASGDHGDNDEHEENEQMVTIDDEIARKSMIETAIASSGVINEQLKVYGKTVNDPSQVSHIRARCPGAVQNVNIQIGDTVKVGDTLAFVESNESLKKYPIKALMPGVVVARHANPGEMALDQVLFTIANFEKIWVELQVFPSQLIQINSGQGVLISGSDKTVISKIEHIIPSQDEKPYSIARVLINNQSHDWTTGLLVSGHVSINTTNAQLVVPSKAIQIIENDSVVFVKNGQAYQAHVIEAGRSDGQFTEILSGLSLGDEYVIENSYLIKADLEKSGASHDH
;
A
#
# COMPACT_ATOMS: atom_id res chain seq x y z
N MET A 1 -39.85 35.16 34.94
CA MET A 1 -41.24 34.89 35.38
C MET A 1 -41.37 33.41 35.64
N LYS A 2 -41.56 33.08 36.92
CA LYS A 2 -42.32 32.00 37.55
C LYS A 2 -41.98 30.57 37.09
N SER A 3 -41.21 29.76 37.82
CA SER A 3 -41.58 29.00 39.03
C SER A 3 -42.66 27.95 38.74
N ILE A 4 -42.33 26.68 39.06
CA ILE A 4 -43.00 25.95 40.16
C ILE A 4 -42.31 24.57 40.37
N LEU A 5 -41.86 24.42 41.60
CA LEU A 5 -41.54 23.17 42.30
C LEU A 5 -42.75 22.20 42.35
N LEU A 6 -42.51 20.91 42.34
CA LEU A 6 -43.29 20.05 43.25
C LEU A 6 -42.46 18.84 43.70
N GLN A 7 -42.16 18.87 45.02
CA GLN A 7 -41.76 17.74 45.85
C GLN A 7 -43.00 16.86 46.12
N LEU A 8 -42.81 15.54 46.14
CA LEU A 8 -43.57 14.76 47.14
C LEU A 8 -42.77 13.52 47.55
N SER A 9 -42.59 13.49 48.83
CA SER A 9 -42.01 12.53 49.75
C SER A 9 -43.05 11.45 50.13
N ILE A 10 -42.61 10.42 50.91
CA ILE A 10 -43.38 9.42 51.69
C ILE A 10 -43.31 8.05 51.05
N LEU A 11 -43.02 6.90 51.67
CA LEU A 11 -42.96 6.52 53.10
C LEU A 11 -42.36 5.11 53.24
N PHE A 12 -41.56 4.93 54.20
CA PHE A 12 -41.21 3.74 55.00
C PHE A 12 -42.16 2.53 54.97
N PHE A 13 -41.62 1.33 54.77
CA PHE A 13 -42.15 0.17 55.49
C PHE A 13 -41.01 -0.82 55.83
N PHE A 14 -40.70 -0.88 57.13
CA PHE A 14 -39.90 -1.93 57.76
C PHE A 14 -40.78 -3.17 57.94
N LEU A 15 -40.27 -4.33 57.51
CA LEU A 15 -40.77 -5.58 58.08
C LEU A 15 -39.60 -6.55 58.30
N THR A 16 -39.21 -6.62 59.56
CA THR A 16 -38.31 -7.63 60.13
C THR A 16 -39.03 -8.96 60.22
N CYS A 17 -38.44 -10.02 59.71
CA CYS A 17 -38.76 -11.35 60.16
C CYS A 17 -37.47 -12.16 60.29
N THR A 18 -37.15 -12.44 61.56
CA THR A 18 -36.13 -13.38 62.04
C THR A 18 -36.68 -14.77 62.08
N SER A 19 -35.91 -15.72 61.55
CA SER A 19 -35.91 -17.13 62.06
C SER A 19 -34.66 -17.83 61.49
N ILE A 20 -33.84 -18.11 62.28
CA ILE A 20 -33.01 -19.08 62.97
C ILE A 20 -33.08 -20.49 62.32
N SER A 21 -31.86 -21.02 62.09
CA SER A 21 -31.40 -22.38 62.36
C SER A 21 -31.25 -23.32 61.19
N LEU A 22 -30.17 -23.89 61.01
CA LEU A 22 -29.18 -24.80 61.50
C LEU A 22 -28.48 -25.51 60.35
N ALA A 23 -27.18 -25.38 60.33
CA ALA A 23 -26.15 -26.40 60.30
C ALA A 23 -26.08 -27.39 59.12
N SER A 24 -24.84 -27.44 58.63
CA SER A 24 -24.11 -28.60 58.18
C SER A 24 -24.03 -28.81 56.66
N GLY A 25 -22.82 -28.72 56.16
CA GLY A 25 -22.44 -29.13 54.83
C GLY A 25 -21.32 -28.26 54.28
N ASP A 26 -20.12 -28.52 54.79
CA ASP A 26 -18.84 -28.14 54.22
C ASP A 26 -18.73 -28.76 52.80
N HIS A 27 -18.90 -27.98 51.77
CA HIS A 27 -18.35 -28.22 50.44
C HIS A 27 -17.87 -26.86 49.97
N GLY A 28 -16.56 -26.65 50.17
CA GLY A 28 -15.84 -25.63 49.45
C GLY A 28 -15.81 -25.99 47.96
N ASP A 29 -16.77 -25.46 47.21
CA ASP A 29 -16.57 -25.31 45.78
C ASP A 29 -15.61 -24.13 45.58
N ASN A 30 -14.33 -24.48 45.54
CA ASN A 30 -13.38 -23.69 44.80
C ASN A 30 -13.81 -23.82 43.32
N ASP A 31 -14.59 -22.90 42.84
CA ASP A 31 -14.64 -22.59 41.42
C ASP A 31 -13.29 -21.98 41.07
N GLU A 32 -12.26 -22.80 41.02
CA GLU A 32 -11.10 -22.54 40.17
C GLU A 32 -11.68 -22.56 38.73
N HIS A 33 -11.90 -21.38 38.18
CA HIS A 33 -11.96 -21.24 36.74
C HIS A 33 -10.62 -21.80 36.25
N GLU A 34 -10.57 -23.09 35.94
CA GLU A 34 -9.58 -23.65 35.03
C GLU A 34 -9.77 -22.85 33.72
N GLU A 35 -8.97 -21.81 33.54
CA GLU A 35 -8.69 -21.29 32.21
C GLU A 35 -8.26 -22.50 31.40
N ASN A 36 -9.12 -22.95 30.52
CA ASN A 36 -8.89 -24.08 29.63
C ASN A 36 -7.73 -23.64 28.72
N GLU A 37 -6.50 -23.83 29.23
CA GLU A 37 -5.27 -23.41 28.51
C GLU A 37 -5.20 -24.25 27.25
N GLN A 38 -5.59 -23.66 26.12
CA GLN A 38 -5.51 -24.27 24.81
C GLN A 38 -4.02 -24.48 24.45
N MET A 39 -3.50 -25.65 24.78
CA MET A 39 -2.07 -26.00 24.67
C MET A 39 -1.86 -27.29 23.86
N VAL A 40 -0.86 -27.29 23.01
CA VAL A 40 -0.42 -28.45 22.23
C VAL A 40 1.04 -28.73 22.55
N THR A 41 1.39 -30.01 22.77
CA THR A 41 2.79 -30.44 22.94
C THR A 41 3.30 -31.06 21.65
N ILE A 42 4.37 -30.50 21.08
CA ILE A 42 4.99 -30.96 19.85
C ILE A 42 6.47 -31.21 20.11
N ASP A 43 6.92 -32.41 19.79
CA ASP A 43 8.34 -32.76 19.88
C ASP A 43 9.20 -31.90 18.95
N ASP A 44 10.37 -31.47 19.39
CA ASP A 44 11.28 -30.59 18.63
C ASP A 44 11.70 -31.18 17.27
N GLU A 45 11.75 -32.50 17.12
CA GLU A 45 12.03 -33.13 15.82
C GLU A 45 10.85 -32.99 14.86
N ILE A 46 9.63 -33.15 15.39
CA ILE A 46 8.37 -32.96 14.62
C ILE A 46 8.22 -31.48 14.25
N ALA A 47 8.44 -30.56 15.18
CA ALA A 47 8.38 -29.13 14.93
C ALA A 47 9.33 -28.71 13.80
N ARG A 48 10.59 -29.21 13.82
CA ARG A 48 11.55 -28.95 12.74
C ARG A 48 11.14 -29.55 11.40
N LYS A 49 10.61 -30.78 11.38
CA LYS A 49 10.11 -31.42 10.15
C LYS A 49 8.93 -30.67 9.55
N SER A 50 8.09 -30.09 10.41
CA SER A 50 6.92 -29.28 10.03
C SER A 50 7.26 -27.83 9.74
N MET A 51 8.56 -27.48 9.79
CA MET A 51 9.06 -26.10 9.58
C MET A 51 8.33 -25.08 10.45
N ILE A 52 8.03 -25.45 11.71
CA ILE A 52 7.51 -24.51 12.71
C ILE A 52 8.70 -23.70 13.20
N GLU A 53 8.71 -22.41 12.86
CA GLU A 53 9.76 -21.48 13.27
C GLU A 53 9.26 -20.55 14.36
N THR A 54 10.15 -20.20 15.28
CA THR A 54 9.88 -19.30 16.40
C THR A 54 10.77 -18.07 16.34
N ALA A 55 10.34 -17.00 16.99
CA ALA A 55 11.12 -15.78 17.22
C ALA A 55 10.85 -15.24 18.62
N ILE A 56 11.75 -14.38 19.08
CA ILE A 56 11.58 -13.66 20.34
C ILE A 56 10.79 -12.38 20.09
N ALA A 57 9.75 -12.17 20.87
CA ALA A 57 8.91 -10.98 20.80
C ALA A 57 9.73 -9.72 21.14
N SER A 58 9.72 -8.76 20.24
CA SER A 58 10.51 -7.53 20.32
C SER A 58 9.77 -6.31 19.84
N SER A 59 10.28 -5.14 20.16
CA SER A 59 9.81 -3.88 19.59
C SER A 59 10.11 -3.80 18.10
N GLY A 60 9.32 -3.02 17.39
CA GLY A 60 9.51 -2.82 15.96
C GLY A 60 8.85 -1.55 15.45
N VAL A 61 8.82 -1.42 14.13
CA VAL A 61 8.25 -0.27 13.44
C VAL A 61 7.10 -0.74 12.56
N ILE A 62 5.96 -0.09 12.69
CA ILE A 62 4.82 -0.26 11.78
C ILE A 62 4.82 0.89 10.79
N ASN A 63 4.91 0.57 9.50
CA ASN A 63 4.85 1.51 8.40
C ASN A 63 3.50 1.42 7.73
N GLU A 64 2.54 2.19 8.25
CA GLU A 64 1.21 2.23 7.66
C GLU A 64 1.27 2.80 6.24
N GLN A 65 0.71 2.06 5.30
CA GLN A 65 0.73 2.41 3.90
C GLN A 65 -0.68 2.47 3.33
N LEU A 66 -0.91 3.46 2.47
CA LEU A 66 -2.14 3.57 1.73
C LEU A 66 -1.90 3.18 0.27
N LYS A 67 -2.65 2.19 -0.20
CA LYS A 67 -2.56 1.72 -1.58
C LYS A 67 -3.41 2.59 -2.48
N VAL A 68 -2.80 3.13 -3.53
CA VAL A 68 -3.42 3.92 -4.58
C VAL A 68 -3.02 3.38 -5.95
N TYR A 69 -3.79 3.70 -6.98
CA TYR A 69 -3.55 3.21 -8.32
C TYR A 69 -3.39 4.37 -9.30
N GLY A 70 -2.69 4.12 -10.38
CA GLY A 70 -2.47 5.12 -11.40
C GLY A 70 -1.83 4.57 -12.66
N LYS A 71 -1.21 5.45 -13.41
CA LYS A 71 -0.51 5.11 -14.65
C LYS A 71 0.74 5.95 -14.83
N THR A 72 1.68 5.43 -15.60
CA THR A 72 2.83 6.18 -16.09
C THR A 72 2.43 7.10 -17.23
N VAL A 73 2.98 8.30 -17.26
CA VAL A 73 2.76 9.29 -18.32
C VAL A 73 4.07 9.94 -18.74
N ASN A 74 4.11 10.47 -19.94
CA ASN A 74 5.25 11.27 -20.40
C ASN A 74 5.41 12.52 -19.53
N ASP A 75 6.65 12.95 -19.36
CA ASP A 75 6.93 14.29 -18.87
C ASP A 75 6.66 15.31 -20.03
N PRO A 76 5.70 16.23 -19.87
CA PRO A 76 5.41 17.21 -20.92
C PRO A 76 6.64 18.05 -21.31
N SER A 77 7.57 18.28 -20.40
CA SER A 77 8.83 19.00 -20.68
C SER A 77 9.82 18.19 -21.54
N GLN A 78 9.60 16.88 -21.63
CA GLN A 78 10.41 15.93 -22.39
C GLN A 78 9.75 15.53 -23.73
N VAL A 79 8.78 16.33 -24.19
CA VAL A 79 8.12 16.13 -25.49
C VAL A 79 8.25 17.40 -26.33
N SER A 80 8.73 17.25 -27.56
CA SER A 80 8.88 18.35 -28.50
C SER A 80 8.01 18.15 -29.73
N HIS A 81 7.14 19.11 -29.99
CA HIS A 81 6.30 19.18 -31.19
C HIS A 81 6.96 20.10 -32.22
N ILE A 82 7.56 19.51 -33.25
CA ILE A 82 8.35 20.25 -34.26
C ILE A 82 7.45 20.63 -35.41
N ARG A 83 7.47 21.91 -35.75
CA ARG A 83 6.73 22.54 -36.88
C ARG A 83 7.68 23.19 -37.87
N ALA A 84 7.17 23.47 -39.05
CA ALA A 84 7.87 24.30 -40.01
C ALA A 84 7.98 25.74 -39.50
N ARG A 85 9.12 26.40 -39.74
CA ARG A 85 9.31 27.81 -39.40
C ARG A 85 8.55 28.72 -40.38
N CYS A 86 8.55 28.34 -41.66
CA CYS A 86 7.85 29.04 -42.73
C CYS A 86 7.05 28.02 -43.56
N PRO A 87 5.88 28.41 -44.09
CA PRO A 87 5.11 27.56 -44.99
C PRO A 87 5.92 27.15 -46.21
N GLY A 88 5.79 25.89 -46.63
CA GLY A 88 6.54 25.38 -47.78
C GLY A 88 6.26 23.90 -48.08
N ALA A 89 6.82 23.43 -49.19
CA ALA A 89 6.69 22.03 -49.57
C ALA A 89 7.78 21.18 -48.92
N VAL A 90 7.37 20.06 -48.30
CA VAL A 90 8.32 19.06 -47.79
C VAL A 90 9.03 18.40 -48.98
N GLN A 91 10.36 18.51 -49.01
CA GLN A 91 11.17 17.99 -50.12
C GLN A 91 11.57 16.52 -49.86
N ASN A 92 12.17 16.29 -48.71
CA ASN A 92 12.56 14.96 -48.28
C ASN A 92 12.47 14.84 -46.77
N VAL A 93 12.30 13.60 -46.28
CA VAL A 93 12.25 13.24 -44.90
C VAL A 93 13.29 12.16 -44.64
N ASN A 94 14.21 12.42 -43.70
CA ASN A 94 15.38 11.59 -43.45
C ASN A 94 15.20 10.66 -42.24
N ILE A 95 14.05 10.71 -41.57
CA ILE A 95 13.84 10.07 -40.29
C ILE A 95 12.50 9.28 -40.27
N GLN A 96 12.45 8.22 -39.50
CA GLN A 96 11.26 7.39 -39.31
C GLN A 96 10.81 7.38 -37.84
N ILE A 97 9.57 6.94 -37.61
CA ILE A 97 9.07 6.68 -36.27
C ILE A 97 9.91 5.54 -35.65
N GLY A 98 10.37 5.74 -34.42
CA GLY A 98 11.26 4.84 -33.68
C GLY A 98 12.74 5.21 -33.76
N ASP A 99 13.14 6.10 -34.67
CA ASP A 99 14.54 6.54 -34.76
C ASP A 99 14.92 7.42 -33.56
N THR A 100 16.15 7.23 -33.07
CA THR A 100 16.74 8.07 -32.03
C THR A 100 17.47 9.23 -32.65
N VAL A 101 17.25 10.45 -32.16
CA VAL A 101 17.83 11.68 -32.65
C VAL A 101 18.54 12.46 -31.56
N LYS A 102 19.52 13.25 -31.95
CA LYS A 102 20.24 14.21 -31.09
C LYS A 102 19.84 15.64 -31.46
N VAL A 103 20.08 16.56 -30.54
CA VAL A 103 19.89 18.00 -30.82
C VAL A 103 20.63 18.40 -32.09
N GLY A 104 19.92 19.06 -33.02
CA GLY A 104 20.48 19.55 -34.28
C GLY A 104 20.43 18.60 -35.46
N ASP A 105 20.07 17.33 -35.26
CA ASP A 105 19.86 16.36 -36.33
C ASP A 105 18.81 16.86 -37.32
N THR A 106 19.05 16.67 -38.60
CA THR A 106 18.14 17.10 -39.68
C THR A 106 17.10 16.03 -39.95
N LEU A 107 15.82 16.33 -39.62
CA LEU A 107 14.68 15.44 -39.76
C LEU A 107 14.10 15.46 -41.21
N ALA A 108 14.04 16.66 -41.80
CA ALA A 108 13.49 16.89 -43.11
C ALA A 108 14.06 18.19 -43.73
N PHE A 109 13.80 18.38 -44.98
CA PHE A 109 13.98 19.68 -45.67
C PHE A 109 12.64 20.18 -46.19
N VAL A 110 12.40 21.48 -46.01
CA VAL A 110 11.23 22.17 -46.52
C VAL A 110 11.70 23.31 -47.43
N GLU A 111 11.07 23.46 -48.60
CA GLU A 111 11.28 24.57 -49.53
C GLU A 111 10.21 25.63 -49.24
N SER A 112 10.64 26.83 -48.84
CA SER A 112 9.75 27.94 -48.49
C SER A 112 8.98 28.44 -49.73
N ASN A 113 7.69 28.64 -49.58
CA ASN A 113 6.84 29.18 -50.65
C ASN A 113 7.20 30.61 -51.03
N GLU A 114 7.70 31.39 -50.07
CA GLU A 114 8.04 32.80 -50.33
C GLU A 114 9.42 32.98 -50.99
N SER A 115 10.42 32.27 -50.43
CA SER A 115 11.81 32.50 -50.81
C SER A 115 12.34 31.45 -51.81
N LEU A 116 11.60 30.37 -52.03
CA LEU A 116 11.99 29.19 -52.80
C LEU A 116 13.33 28.57 -52.34
N LYS A 117 13.74 28.89 -51.12
CA LYS A 117 14.95 28.35 -50.50
C LYS A 117 14.61 27.14 -49.61
N LYS A 118 15.46 26.14 -49.68
CA LYS A 118 15.40 24.98 -48.82
C LYS A 118 15.98 25.27 -47.46
N TYR A 119 15.28 24.89 -46.39
CA TYR A 119 15.78 24.96 -45.04
C TYR A 119 15.54 23.65 -44.29
N PRO A 120 16.44 23.25 -43.35
CA PRO A 120 16.30 22.04 -42.59
C PRO A 120 15.31 22.22 -41.45
N ILE A 121 14.52 21.18 -41.21
CA ILE A 121 13.78 20.95 -39.98
C ILE A 121 14.69 20.13 -39.08
N LYS A 122 15.00 20.65 -37.88
CA LYS A 122 15.97 20.05 -36.96
C LYS A 122 15.32 19.60 -35.64
N ALA A 123 15.88 18.55 -35.04
CA ALA A 123 15.55 18.12 -33.68
C ALA A 123 16.00 19.20 -32.68
N LEU A 124 15.11 19.60 -31.78
CA LEU A 124 15.35 20.60 -30.73
C LEU A 124 15.79 19.98 -29.41
N MET A 125 15.58 18.69 -29.24
CA MET A 125 15.97 17.90 -28.07
C MET A 125 16.38 16.49 -28.49
N PRO A 126 17.17 15.78 -27.67
CA PRO A 126 17.45 14.37 -27.91
C PRO A 126 16.22 13.52 -27.54
N GLY A 127 16.03 12.39 -28.20
CA GLY A 127 14.94 11.47 -27.90
C GLY A 127 14.59 10.57 -29.07
N VAL A 128 13.43 9.95 -29.00
CA VAL A 128 12.89 9.07 -30.03
C VAL A 128 11.77 9.77 -30.78
N VAL A 129 11.74 9.62 -32.09
CA VAL A 129 10.65 10.11 -32.95
C VAL A 129 9.42 9.24 -32.70
N VAL A 130 8.40 9.79 -32.05
CA VAL A 130 7.16 9.05 -31.72
C VAL A 130 6.00 9.32 -32.67
N ALA A 131 6.07 10.43 -33.41
CA ALA A 131 5.10 10.72 -34.47
C ALA A 131 5.76 11.45 -35.64
N ARG A 132 5.28 11.16 -36.87
CA ARG A 132 5.68 11.77 -38.10
C ARG A 132 4.46 12.07 -38.96
N HIS A 133 4.24 13.34 -39.30
CA HIS A 133 3.15 13.84 -40.13
C HIS A 133 3.69 14.59 -41.38
N ALA A 134 4.95 14.38 -41.73
CA ALA A 134 5.58 14.98 -42.86
C ALA A 134 5.90 13.93 -43.91
N ASN A 135 5.38 14.11 -45.14
CA ASN A 135 5.73 13.27 -46.28
C ASN A 135 6.24 14.15 -47.45
N PRO A 136 7.16 13.65 -48.26
CA PRO A 136 7.62 14.37 -49.42
C PRO A 136 6.47 14.77 -50.33
N GLY A 137 6.45 16.03 -50.77
CA GLY A 137 5.41 16.61 -51.62
C GLY A 137 4.23 17.25 -50.84
N GLU A 138 4.09 17.00 -49.54
CA GLU A 138 3.06 17.64 -48.71
C GLU A 138 3.44 19.09 -48.34
N MET A 139 2.44 19.90 -48.08
CA MET A 139 2.62 21.28 -47.59
C MET A 139 2.80 21.27 -46.07
N ALA A 140 3.92 21.81 -45.65
CA ALA A 140 4.18 22.14 -44.25
C ALA A 140 3.63 23.55 -43.96
N LEU A 141 2.59 23.61 -43.10
CA LEU A 141 1.97 24.84 -42.62
C LEU A 141 2.17 24.93 -41.10
N ASP A 142 1.05 25.02 -40.34
CA ASP A 142 1.09 25.15 -38.89
C ASP A 142 1.02 23.79 -38.14
N GLN A 143 0.84 22.70 -38.88
CA GLN A 143 0.74 21.37 -38.26
C GLN A 143 2.08 20.92 -37.67
N VAL A 144 1.98 20.04 -36.67
CA VAL A 144 3.14 19.33 -36.14
C VAL A 144 3.67 18.38 -37.20
N LEU A 145 4.92 18.49 -37.58
CA LEU A 145 5.59 17.63 -38.57
C LEU A 145 6.19 16.38 -37.88
N PHE A 146 6.78 16.58 -36.72
CA PHE A 146 7.39 15.51 -35.93
C PHE A 146 7.10 15.73 -34.45
N THR A 147 6.97 14.64 -33.70
CA THR A 147 6.99 14.64 -32.26
C THR A 147 8.19 13.81 -31.79
N ILE A 148 9.04 14.41 -30.98
CA ILE A 148 10.18 13.74 -30.33
C ILE A 148 9.88 13.66 -28.84
N ALA A 149 10.08 12.48 -28.24
CA ALA A 149 9.93 12.27 -26.82
C ALA A 149 11.21 11.66 -26.22
N ASN A 150 11.60 12.16 -25.05
CA ASN A 150 12.65 11.58 -24.23
C ASN A 150 12.01 10.86 -23.04
N PHE A 151 12.34 9.59 -22.85
CA PHE A 151 11.76 8.72 -21.83
C PHE A 151 12.68 8.46 -20.64
N GLU A 152 13.79 9.19 -20.50
CA GLU A 152 14.71 9.06 -19.37
C GLU A 152 14.08 9.48 -18.05
N LYS A 153 13.03 10.30 -18.11
CA LYS A 153 12.18 10.70 -16.97
C LYS A 153 10.73 10.52 -17.35
N ILE A 154 9.99 9.89 -16.47
CA ILE A 154 8.54 9.73 -16.64
C ILE A 154 7.84 10.10 -15.33
N TRP A 155 6.59 10.50 -15.44
CA TRP A 155 5.73 10.69 -14.29
C TRP A 155 4.84 9.48 -14.05
N VAL A 156 4.57 9.20 -12.78
CA VAL A 156 3.45 8.37 -12.37
C VAL A 156 2.36 9.29 -11.85
N GLU A 157 1.15 9.13 -12.34
CA GLU A 157 -0.04 9.85 -11.90
C GLU A 157 -0.93 8.88 -11.13
N LEU A 158 -0.87 8.97 -9.80
CA LEU A 158 -1.67 8.18 -8.88
C LEU A 158 -2.98 8.90 -8.58
N GLN A 159 -4.10 8.18 -8.65
CA GLN A 159 -5.43 8.70 -8.33
C GLN A 159 -5.64 8.64 -6.81
N VAL A 160 -5.89 9.79 -6.20
CA VAL A 160 -6.10 9.94 -4.75
C VAL A 160 -7.52 10.46 -4.53
N PHE A 161 -8.36 9.65 -3.93
CA PHE A 161 -9.74 10.00 -3.64
C PHE A 161 -9.87 10.91 -2.41
N PRO A 162 -10.98 11.66 -2.24
CA PRO A 162 -11.13 12.64 -1.16
C PRO A 162 -10.89 12.08 0.24
N SER A 163 -11.31 10.85 0.53
CA SER A 163 -11.06 10.19 1.81
C SER A 163 -9.57 9.90 2.07
N GLN A 164 -8.77 9.73 1.02
CA GLN A 164 -7.34 9.46 1.08
C GLN A 164 -6.51 10.74 1.18
N LEU A 165 -7.03 11.87 0.64
CA LEU A 165 -6.33 13.17 0.67
C LEU A 165 -6.06 13.70 2.07
N ILE A 166 -6.80 13.24 3.09
CA ILE A 166 -6.56 13.60 4.49
C ILE A 166 -5.19 13.09 4.97
N GLN A 167 -4.72 11.99 4.39
CA GLN A 167 -3.51 11.27 4.83
C GLN A 167 -2.36 11.37 3.82
N ILE A 168 -2.64 11.71 2.55
CA ILE A 168 -1.63 11.78 1.48
C ILE A 168 -1.21 13.22 1.24
N ASN A 169 0.10 13.47 1.34
CA ASN A 169 0.71 14.79 1.17
C ASN A 169 1.94 14.72 0.26
N SER A 170 2.31 15.86 -0.33
CA SER A 170 3.58 16.00 -1.04
C SER A 170 4.76 15.73 -0.11
N GLY A 171 5.80 15.11 -0.63
CA GLY A 171 7.01 14.72 0.09
C GLY A 171 6.96 13.32 0.69
N GLN A 172 5.80 12.69 0.82
CA GLN A 172 5.70 11.32 1.32
C GLN A 172 6.38 10.32 0.39
N GLY A 173 7.04 9.33 1.00
CA GLY A 173 7.62 8.19 0.30
C GLY A 173 6.55 7.30 -0.32
N VAL A 174 6.82 6.77 -1.48
CA VAL A 174 5.92 5.87 -2.19
C VAL A 174 6.69 4.76 -2.87
N LEU A 175 6.27 3.53 -2.67
CA LEU A 175 6.71 2.37 -3.44
C LEU A 175 5.77 2.18 -4.63
N ILE A 176 6.29 2.41 -5.83
CA ILE A 176 5.56 2.19 -7.08
C ILE A 176 5.83 0.76 -7.56
N SER A 177 4.77 0.04 -7.88
CA SER A 177 4.84 -1.32 -8.44
C SER A 177 4.06 -1.38 -9.75
N GLY A 178 4.71 -1.91 -10.79
CA GLY A 178 4.10 -2.11 -12.11
C GLY A 178 4.70 -3.33 -12.79
N SER A 179 3.86 -4.23 -13.30
CA SER A 179 4.25 -5.53 -13.83
C SER A 179 5.09 -6.31 -12.81
N ASP A 180 6.37 -6.51 -13.08
CA ASP A 180 7.35 -7.24 -12.26
C ASP A 180 8.41 -6.32 -11.61
N LYS A 181 8.23 -5.00 -11.71
CA LYS A 181 9.20 -3.99 -11.27
C LYS A 181 8.65 -3.10 -10.17
N THR A 182 9.57 -2.69 -9.29
CA THR A 182 9.28 -1.74 -8.22
C THR A 182 10.31 -0.63 -8.19
N VAL A 183 9.89 0.56 -7.76
CA VAL A 183 10.79 1.69 -7.53
C VAL A 183 10.29 2.51 -6.34
N ILE A 184 11.21 2.91 -5.48
CA ILE A 184 10.94 3.82 -4.37
C ILE A 184 11.17 5.25 -4.86
N SER A 185 10.20 6.12 -4.63
CA SER A 185 10.27 7.54 -4.95
C SER A 185 9.46 8.34 -3.92
N LYS A 186 9.10 9.57 -4.23
CA LYS A 186 8.26 10.42 -3.38
C LYS A 186 7.21 11.15 -4.21
N ILE A 187 6.13 11.55 -3.56
CA ILE A 187 5.11 12.40 -4.16
C ILE A 187 5.68 13.82 -4.28
N GLU A 188 5.87 14.29 -5.51
CA GLU A 188 6.35 15.66 -5.74
C GLU A 188 5.22 16.67 -5.62
N HIS A 189 4.07 16.38 -6.22
CA HIS A 189 2.92 17.28 -6.27
C HIS A 189 1.61 16.53 -6.13
N ILE A 190 0.61 17.21 -5.57
CA ILE A 190 -0.79 16.78 -5.61
C ILE A 190 -1.58 17.90 -6.30
N ILE A 191 -2.24 17.55 -7.40
CA ILE A 191 -3.01 18.50 -8.21
C ILE A 191 -4.45 17.99 -8.37
N PRO A 192 -5.45 18.88 -8.50
CA PRO A 192 -6.79 18.47 -8.88
C PRO A 192 -6.78 17.74 -10.23
N SER A 193 -7.71 16.80 -10.42
CA SER A 193 -7.93 16.19 -11.74
C SER A 193 -8.40 17.25 -12.72
N GLN A 194 -7.95 17.19 -13.97
CA GLN A 194 -8.39 18.11 -15.02
C GLN A 194 -9.76 17.66 -15.45
N ASP A 195 -10.42 17.02 -15.77
CA ASP A 195 -11.70 16.58 -16.34
C ASP A 195 -12.84 16.43 -15.29
N GLU A 196 -12.84 17.24 -14.25
CA GLU A 196 -13.86 17.22 -13.17
C GLU A 196 -14.06 15.82 -12.53
N LYS A 197 -13.02 14.98 -12.58
CA LYS A 197 -13.08 13.65 -11.98
C LYS A 197 -13.00 13.75 -10.44
N PRO A 198 -13.67 12.83 -9.71
CA PRO A 198 -13.80 12.92 -8.26
C PRO A 198 -12.53 12.47 -7.51
N TYR A 199 -11.34 12.80 -8.02
CA TYR A 199 -10.05 12.49 -7.40
C TYR A 199 -9.01 13.56 -7.74
N SER A 200 -7.99 13.65 -6.91
CA SER A 200 -6.76 14.39 -7.19
C SER A 200 -5.69 13.46 -7.75
N ILE A 201 -4.69 14.04 -8.37
CA ILE A 201 -3.57 13.31 -8.95
C ILE A 201 -2.32 13.59 -8.11
N ALA A 202 -1.78 12.54 -7.49
CA ALA A 202 -0.45 12.60 -6.88
C ALA A 202 0.60 12.24 -7.94
N ARG A 203 1.50 13.18 -8.22
CA ARG A 203 2.54 13.04 -9.23
C ARG A 203 3.85 12.61 -8.59
N VAL A 204 4.40 11.52 -9.11
CA VAL A 204 5.66 10.91 -8.67
C VAL A 204 6.61 10.86 -9.86
N LEU A 205 7.81 11.41 -9.71
CA LEU A 205 8.83 11.37 -10.76
C LEU A 205 9.64 10.08 -10.64
N ILE A 206 9.82 9.39 -11.76
CA ILE A 206 10.68 8.22 -11.89
C ILE A 206 11.86 8.53 -12.82
N ASN A 207 13.08 8.25 -12.36
CA ASN A 207 14.25 8.20 -13.22
C ASN A 207 14.20 6.88 -14.01
N ASN A 208 14.10 6.98 -15.33
CA ASN A 208 13.92 5.86 -16.24
C ASN A 208 15.07 5.71 -17.26
N GLN A 209 16.28 6.04 -16.85
CA GLN A 209 17.48 5.95 -17.73
C GLN A 209 17.72 4.51 -18.25
N SER A 210 17.32 3.49 -17.51
CA SER A 210 17.35 2.10 -17.94
C SER A 210 16.22 1.72 -18.90
N HIS A 211 15.26 2.63 -19.16
CA HIS A 211 14.08 2.40 -20.00
C HIS A 211 13.19 1.25 -19.54
N ASP A 212 13.21 0.96 -18.26
CA ASP A 212 12.45 -0.14 -17.63
C ASP A 212 10.95 0.13 -17.56
N TRP A 213 10.56 1.40 -17.54
CA TRP A 213 9.17 1.83 -17.42
C TRP A 213 8.69 2.43 -18.74
N THR A 214 7.61 1.87 -19.26
CA THR A 214 6.92 2.40 -20.44
C THR A 214 5.78 3.33 -20.03
N THR A 215 5.44 4.28 -20.87
CA THR A 215 4.30 5.17 -20.65
C THR A 215 2.98 4.45 -20.92
N GLY A 216 1.92 4.79 -20.17
CA GLY A 216 0.63 4.10 -20.23
C GLY A 216 0.52 2.84 -19.38
N LEU A 217 1.60 2.44 -18.68
CA LEU A 217 1.60 1.29 -17.78
C LEU A 217 0.73 1.58 -16.55
N LEU A 218 -0.17 0.65 -16.22
CA LEU A 218 -0.92 0.68 -14.97
C LEU A 218 -0.01 0.28 -13.80
N VAL A 219 -0.08 1.05 -12.73
CA VAL A 219 0.76 0.87 -11.55
C VAL A 219 -0.04 0.99 -10.26
N SER A 220 0.46 0.38 -9.19
CA SER A 220 0.04 0.66 -7.83
C SER A 220 1.11 1.44 -7.09
N GLY A 221 0.69 2.33 -6.20
CA GLY A 221 1.56 3.06 -5.29
C GLY A 221 1.20 2.70 -3.84
N HIS A 222 2.18 2.35 -3.03
CA HIS A 222 2.04 2.20 -1.58
C HIS A 222 2.65 3.42 -0.92
N VAL A 223 1.80 4.37 -0.55
CA VAL A 223 2.21 5.65 0.06
C VAL A 223 2.38 5.46 1.55
N SER A 224 3.55 5.77 2.09
CA SER A 224 3.82 5.76 3.52
C SER A 224 3.08 6.94 4.18
N ILE A 225 2.04 6.63 4.97
CA ILE A 225 1.19 7.64 5.61
C ILE A 225 1.58 7.90 7.06
N ASN A 226 2.07 6.87 7.74
CA ASN A 226 2.49 6.96 9.12
C ASN A 226 3.59 5.94 9.42
N THR A 227 4.53 6.32 10.26
CA THR A 227 5.57 5.43 10.78
C THR A 227 5.57 5.52 12.29
N THR A 228 5.26 4.41 12.96
CA THR A 228 5.14 4.38 14.42
C THR A 228 6.06 3.32 15.00
N ASN A 229 6.79 3.68 16.05
CA ASN A 229 7.49 2.71 16.89
C ASN A 229 6.46 2.02 17.79
N ALA A 230 6.35 0.71 17.67
CA ALA A 230 5.50 -0.12 18.51
C ALA A 230 6.36 -0.85 19.56
N GLN A 231 5.83 -0.99 20.77
CA GLN A 231 6.55 -1.67 21.85
C GLN A 231 6.71 -3.15 21.58
N LEU A 232 5.76 -3.75 20.88
CA LEU A 232 5.79 -5.14 20.48
C LEU A 232 5.13 -5.32 19.12
N VAL A 233 5.83 -6.00 18.20
CA VAL A 233 5.33 -6.34 16.87
C VAL A 233 5.55 -7.81 16.56
N VAL A 234 4.60 -8.39 15.83
CA VAL A 234 4.72 -9.73 15.29
C VAL A 234 4.44 -9.73 13.78
N PRO A 235 5.02 -10.66 13.00
CA PRO A 235 4.60 -10.86 11.63
C PRO A 235 3.10 -11.16 11.58
N SER A 236 2.34 -10.48 10.71
CA SER A 236 0.88 -10.61 10.64
C SER A 236 0.44 -12.07 10.38
N LYS A 237 1.27 -12.86 9.68
CA LYS A 237 1.04 -14.30 9.42
C LYS A 237 1.15 -15.19 10.67
N ALA A 238 1.78 -14.71 11.74
CA ALA A 238 1.87 -15.45 13.01
C ALA A 238 0.54 -15.47 13.76
N ILE A 239 -0.32 -14.51 13.50
CA ILE A 239 -1.62 -14.35 14.14
C ILE A 239 -2.61 -15.36 13.53
N GLN A 240 -3.25 -16.15 14.37
CA GLN A 240 -4.33 -17.07 14.00
C GLN A 240 -5.65 -16.60 14.62
N ILE A 241 -6.76 -17.07 14.07
CA ILE A 241 -8.09 -16.81 14.64
C ILE A 241 -8.65 -18.13 15.15
N ILE A 242 -8.95 -18.21 16.44
CA ILE A 242 -9.59 -19.36 17.10
C ILE A 242 -10.87 -18.84 17.75
N GLU A 243 -12.02 -19.42 17.47
CA GLU A 243 -13.33 -19.07 18.07
C GLU A 243 -13.70 -17.56 18.00
N ASN A 244 -13.19 -16.81 17.04
CA ASN A 244 -13.28 -15.36 16.84
C ASN A 244 -12.20 -14.52 17.54
N ASP A 245 -11.35 -15.11 18.35
CA ASP A 245 -10.25 -14.40 19.00
C ASP A 245 -8.97 -14.47 18.16
N SER A 246 -8.23 -13.37 18.13
CA SER A 246 -6.88 -13.33 17.57
C SER A 246 -5.91 -13.93 18.57
N VAL A 247 -5.14 -14.94 18.13
CA VAL A 247 -4.18 -15.63 19.01
C VAL A 247 -2.81 -15.72 18.39
N VAL A 248 -1.80 -15.79 19.24
CA VAL A 248 -0.41 -16.11 18.90
C VAL A 248 0.00 -17.32 19.74
N PHE A 249 0.74 -18.28 19.15
CA PHE A 249 1.22 -19.42 19.89
C PHE A 249 2.55 -19.11 20.56
N VAL A 250 2.58 -19.10 21.89
CA VAL A 250 3.79 -18.92 22.71
C VAL A 250 4.39 -20.28 22.98
N LYS A 251 5.72 -20.40 22.80
CA LYS A 251 6.45 -21.64 23.03
C LYS A 251 7.12 -21.65 24.40
N ASN A 252 6.80 -22.68 25.21
CA ASN A 252 7.43 -22.96 26.48
C ASN A 252 7.98 -24.39 26.47
N GLY A 253 9.27 -24.56 26.17
CA GLY A 253 9.85 -25.88 25.94
C GLY A 253 9.25 -26.55 24.70
N GLN A 254 8.57 -27.69 24.88
CA GLN A 254 7.86 -28.42 23.83
C GLN A 254 6.34 -28.07 23.78
N ALA A 255 5.88 -27.23 24.69
CA ALA A 255 4.49 -26.80 24.74
C ALA A 255 4.28 -25.52 23.93
N TYR A 256 3.21 -25.48 23.16
CA TYR A 256 2.73 -24.35 22.38
C TYR A 256 1.36 -23.95 22.89
N GLN A 257 1.27 -22.80 23.54
CA GLN A 257 0.06 -22.30 24.17
C GLN A 257 -0.55 -21.18 23.35
N ALA A 258 -1.85 -21.22 23.08
CA ALA A 258 -2.55 -20.16 22.40
C ALA A 258 -2.81 -19.00 23.37
N HIS A 259 -2.16 -17.85 23.13
CA HIS A 259 -2.39 -16.62 23.88
C HIS A 259 -3.32 -15.72 23.08
N VAL A 260 -4.46 -15.36 23.66
CA VAL A 260 -5.35 -14.35 23.09
C VAL A 260 -4.65 -13.00 23.13
N ILE A 261 -4.61 -12.32 22.00
CA ILE A 261 -3.96 -11.04 21.85
C ILE A 261 -4.94 -9.95 21.44
N GLU A 262 -4.65 -8.74 21.84
CA GLU A 262 -5.26 -7.54 21.29
C GLU A 262 -4.33 -6.95 20.23
N ALA A 263 -4.75 -7.00 18.97
CA ALA A 263 -4.00 -6.47 17.85
C ALA A 263 -4.23 -4.96 17.71
N GLY A 264 -3.16 -4.22 17.50
CA GLY A 264 -3.17 -2.80 17.21
C GLY A 264 -3.05 -2.50 15.71
N ARG A 265 -2.18 -1.53 15.36
CA ARG A 265 -1.91 -1.12 13.98
C ARG A 265 -1.19 -2.21 13.21
N SER A 266 -1.44 -2.26 11.90
CA SER A 266 -0.77 -3.21 11.01
C SER A 266 -0.39 -2.53 9.68
N ASP A 267 0.75 -2.92 9.13
CA ASP A 267 1.18 -2.53 7.77
C ASP A 267 0.99 -3.66 6.75
N GLY A 268 0.36 -4.76 7.17
CA GLY A 268 0.15 -5.95 6.36
C GLY A 268 1.30 -6.97 6.42
N GLN A 269 2.51 -6.57 6.83
CA GLN A 269 3.64 -7.45 7.10
C GLN A 269 3.79 -7.70 8.61
N PHE A 270 3.69 -6.64 9.39
CA PHE A 270 3.77 -6.67 10.84
C PHE A 270 2.50 -6.11 11.46
N THR A 271 2.17 -6.61 12.64
CA THR A 271 1.03 -6.15 13.45
C THR A 271 1.54 -5.83 14.85
N GLU A 272 1.16 -4.67 15.37
CA GLU A 272 1.38 -4.26 16.74
C GLU A 272 0.52 -5.11 17.69
N ILE A 273 1.09 -5.52 18.81
CA ILE A 273 0.38 -6.22 19.86
C ILE A 273 0.24 -5.29 21.05
N LEU A 274 -1.00 -5.01 21.44
CA LEU A 274 -1.33 -4.14 22.56
C LEU A 274 -1.36 -4.89 23.89
N SER A 275 -1.81 -6.14 23.88
CA SER A 275 -1.86 -7.02 25.06
C SER A 275 -1.85 -8.51 24.65
N GLY A 276 -1.59 -9.41 25.61
CA GLY A 276 -1.61 -10.86 25.41
C GLY A 276 -0.29 -11.50 25.05
N LEU A 277 0.78 -10.71 24.76
CA LEU A 277 2.14 -11.17 24.53
C LEU A 277 3.13 -10.23 25.20
N SER A 278 4.20 -10.74 25.77
CA SER A 278 5.22 -9.94 26.47
C SER A 278 6.53 -9.87 25.70
N LEU A 279 7.28 -8.76 25.90
CA LEU A 279 8.65 -8.68 25.38
C LEU A 279 9.52 -9.82 25.92
N GLY A 280 10.18 -10.52 25.01
CA GLY A 280 11.04 -11.65 25.36
C GLY A 280 10.38 -13.02 25.28
N ASP A 281 9.07 -13.09 25.09
CA ASP A 281 8.38 -14.35 24.85
C ASP A 281 8.85 -14.99 23.53
N GLU A 282 9.04 -16.30 23.53
CA GLU A 282 9.29 -17.08 22.33
C GLU A 282 7.95 -17.46 21.70
N TYR A 283 7.70 -17.06 20.47
CA TYR A 283 6.43 -17.31 19.79
C TYR A 283 6.63 -17.81 18.36
N VAL A 284 5.61 -18.48 17.83
CA VAL A 284 5.63 -19.10 16.49
C VAL A 284 5.40 -18.03 15.41
N ILE A 285 6.31 -17.99 14.42
CA ILE A 285 6.24 -17.04 13.28
C ILE A 285 5.90 -17.72 11.96
N GLU A 286 6.17 -19.02 11.81
CA GLU A 286 5.89 -19.80 10.60
C GLU A 286 5.08 -21.04 10.93
N ASN A 287 4.15 -21.40 10.04
CA ASN A 287 3.34 -22.61 10.12
C ASN A 287 2.50 -22.74 11.39
N SER A 288 2.14 -21.62 12.03
CA SER A 288 1.28 -21.55 13.22
C SER A 288 -0.09 -22.25 13.00
N TYR A 289 -0.56 -22.30 11.75
CA TYR A 289 -1.80 -22.98 11.37
C TYR A 289 -1.78 -24.50 11.65
N LEU A 290 -0.59 -25.14 11.65
CA LEU A 290 -0.46 -26.56 11.98
C LEU A 290 -0.77 -26.82 13.47
N ILE A 291 -0.30 -25.91 14.34
CA ILE A 291 -0.57 -25.98 15.78
C ILE A 291 -2.06 -25.74 16.02
N LYS A 292 -2.65 -24.75 15.34
CA LYS A 292 -4.10 -24.50 15.39
C LYS A 292 -4.90 -25.75 15.00
N ALA A 293 -4.55 -26.40 13.89
CA ALA A 293 -5.24 -27.60 13.41
C ALA A 293 -5.14 -28.77 14.38
N ASP A 294 -4.00 -28.92 15.08
CA ASP A 294 -3.84 -29.97 16.09
C ASP A 294 -4.65 -29.65 17.35
N LEU A 295 -4.70 -28.41 17.76
CA LEU A 295 -5.54 -27.94 18.86
C LEU A 295 -7.04 -28.18 18.61
N GLU A 296 -7.55 -27.77 17.44
CA GLU A 296 -8.95 -27.96 17.06
C GLU A 296 -9.34 -29.44 16.98
N LYS A 297 -8.40 -30.29 16.55
CA LYS A 297 -8.61 -31.75 16.50
C LYS A 297 -8.68 -32.36 17.90
N SER A 298 -7.86 -31.91 18.84
CA SER A 298 -7.90 -32.40 20.23
C SER A 298 -9.17 -31.97 20.95
N GLY A 299 -9.66 -30.75 20.73
CA GLY A 299 -10.94 -30.26 21.27
C GLY A 299 -12.15 -31.05 20.77
N ALA A 300 -12.19 -31.40 19.49
CA ALA A 300 -13.28 -32.19 18.91
C ALA A 300 -13.37 -33.64 19.43
N SER A 301 -12.32 -34.17 20.06
CA SER A 301 -12.30 -35.53 20.62
C SER A 301 -12.84 -35.63 22.02
N HIS A 302 -13.15 -34.52 22.69
CA HIS A 302 -13.72 -34.50 24.07
C HIS A 302 -15.24 -34.35 24.10
N ASP A 303 -15.90 -34.15 22.95
CA ASP A 303 -17.37 -33.97 22.84
C ASP A 303 -18.14 -35.27 22.49
N HIS A 304 -17.64 -36.47 22.88
CA HIS A 304 -18.31 -37.76 22.68
C HIS A 304 -18.53 -38.49 23.97
#